data_cfc1bc530427fe3376de6ee24301930d
#
_entry.id   cfc1bc530427fe3376de6ee24301930d
#
_cell.length_a   1.000
_cell.length_b   1.000
_cell.length_c   1.000
_cell.angle_alpha   90.00
_cell.angle_beta   90.00
_cell.angle_gamma   90.00
#
_symmetry.space_group_name_H-M   'P 1'
#
loop_
_entity.id
_entity.type
_entity.pdbx_description
1 polymer ?
#
loop_
_entity_poly.entity_id
_entity_poly.type
_entity_poly.pdbx_seq_one_letter_code
_entity_poly.pdbx_strand_id
1 'polypeptide(L)' 'MNTTLNFQDADAFYEQLLDAHAGLSREDAELLNARLILLLANQVGDARVLQECIEAARRLPS' A
#
# COMPACT_ATOMS: atom_id res chain seq x y z
N MET A 1 -10.66 9.22 6.87
CA MET A 1 -9.31 8.66 6.75
C MET A 1 -8.38 9.37 7.73
N ASN A 2 -7.56 8.62 8.41
CA ASN A 2 -6.56 9.18 9.30
C ASN A 2 -5.35 9.63 8.48
N THR A 3 -5.07 10.94 8.50
CA THR A 3 -3.94 11.50 7.76
C THR A 3 -2.69 11.67 8.63
N THR A 4 -2.81 11.38 9.91
CA THR A 4 -1.66 11.37 10.81
C THR A 4 -0.87 10.08 10.59
N LEU A 5 0.45 10.18 10.64
CA LEU A 5 1.29 8.99 10.54
C LEU A 5 1.09 8.14 11.80
N ASN A 6 0.43 7.01 11.66
CA ASN A 6 0.18 6.11 12.79
C ASN A 6 0.93 4.78 12.64
N PHE A 7 2.02 4.80 11.90
CA PHE A 7 2.86 3.66 11.64
C PHE A 7 4.05 3.70 12.59
N GLN A 8 4.21 2.68 13.43
CA GLN A 8 5.28 2.68 14.41
C GLN A 8 6.66 2.45 13.81
N ASP A 9 6.72 1.72 12.70
CA ASP A 9 7.99 1.39 12.07
C ASP A 9 7.84 1.36 10.55
N ALA A 10 7.69 2.57 10.00
CA ALA A 10 7.50 2.73 8.56
C ALA A 10 8.71 2.27 7.77
N ASP A 11 9.91 2.48 8.31
CA ASP A 11 11.16 2.10 7.63
C ASP A 11 11.27 0.59 7.51
N ALA A 12 10.92 -0.14 8.58
CA ALA A 12 10.95 -1.60 8.55
C ALA A 12 9.94 -2.16 7.55
N PHE A 13 8.74 -1.58 7.49
CA PHE A 13 7.74 -2.01 6.53
C PHE A 13 8.22 -1.76 5.10
N TYR A 14 8.79 -0.60 4.86
CA TYR A 14 9.32 -0.25 3.54
C TYR A 14 10.41 -1.23 3.10
N GLU A 15 11.30 -1.57 4.02
CA GLU A 15 12.36 -2.53 3.77
C GLU A 15 11.80 -3.91 3.42
N GLN A 16 10.79 -4.37 4.16
CA GLN A 16 10.10 -5.62 3.88
C GLN A 16 9.46 -5.60 2.49
N LEU A 17 8.88 -4.47 2.12
CA LEU A 17 8.23 -4.32 0.83
C LEU A 17 9.25 -4.40 -0.30
N LEU A 18 10.40 -3.74 -0.14
CA LEU A 18 11.47 -3.81 -1.13
C LEU A 18 12.00 -5.23 -1.26
N ASP A 19 12.19 -5.92 -0.14
CA ASP A 19 12.66 -7.29 -0.14
C ASP A 19 11.68 -8.22 -0.86
N ALA A 20 10.39 -8.00 -0.67
CA ALA A 20 9.36 -8.80 -1.34
C ALA A 20 9.38 -8.61 -2.86
N HIS A 21 9.84 -7.45 -3.33
CA HIS A 21 9.94 -7.16 -4.76
C HIS A 21 11.26 -7.63 -5.39
N ALA A 22 12.25 -7.97 -4.57
CA ALA A 22 13.58 -8.30 -5.07
C ALA A 22 13.52 -9.52 -6.00
N GLY A 23 14.13 -9.40 -7.16
CA GLY A 23 14.20 -10.49 -8.13
C GLY A 23 12.93 -10.76 -8.93
N LEU A 24 11.86 -9.99 -8.72
CA LEU A 24 10.63 -10.18 -9.45
C LEU A 24 10.66 -9.48 -10.81
N SER A 25 10.00 -10.08 -11.79
CA SER A 25 9.73 -9.41 -13.05
C SER A 25 8.75 -8.25 -12.79
N ARG A 26 8.63 -7.35 -13.77
CA ARG A 26 7.68 -6.25 -13.68
C ARG A 26 6.25 -6.77 -13.49
N GLU A 27 5.88 -7.80 -14.25
CA GLU A 27 4.53 -8.38 -14.14
C GLU A 27 4.27 -8.96 -12.75
N ASP A 28 5.24 -9.70 -12.22
CA ASP A 28 5.10 -10.30 -10.90
C ASP A 28 5.07 -9.24 -9.81
N ALA A 29 5.85 -8.17 -9.95
CA ALA A 29 5.83 -7.06 -9.01
C ALA A 29 4.46 -6.36 -9.01
N GLU A 30 3.87 -6.15 -10.18
CA GLU A 30 2.53 -5.57 -10.27
C GLU A 30 1.49 -6.47 -9.62
N LEU A 31 1.60 -7.77 -9.81
CA LEU A 31 0.68 -8.73 -9.21
C LEU A 31 0.82 -8.74 -7.68
N LEU A 32 2.05 -8.70 -7.17
CA LEU A 32 2.29 -8.62 -5.74
C LEU A 32 1.63 -7.37 -5.15
N ASN A 33 1.81 -6.24 -5.81
CA ASN A 33 1.22 -4.98 -5.36
C ASN A 33 -0.31 -5.05 -5.35
N ALA A 34 -0.92 -5.60 -6.39
CA ALA A 34 -2.37 -5.73 -6.47
C ALA A 34 -2.90 -6.61 -5.33
N ARG A 35 -2.25 -7.74 -5.08
CA ARG A 35 -2.64 -8.64 -4.00
C ARG A 35 -2.48 -8.00 -2.63
N LEU A 36 -1.37 -7.29 -2.44
CA LEU A 36 -1.11 -6.60 -1.17
C LEU A 36 -2.17 -5.54 -0.90
N ILE A 37 -2.54 -4.77 -1.93
CA ILE A 37 -3.58 -3.75 -1.81
C ILE A 37 -4.89 -4.39 -1.36
N LEU A 38 -5.28 -5.52 -1.95
CA LEU A 38 -6.51 -6.20 -1.56
C LEU A 38 -6.46 -6.72 -0.14
N LEU A 39 -5.33 -7.27 0.28
CA LEU A 39 -5.14 -7.75 1.64
C LEU A 39 -5.21 -6.60 2.65
N LEU A 40 -4.55 -5.49 2.35
CA LEU A 40 -4.59 -4.30 3.20
C LEU A 40 -6.01 -3.73 3.26
N ALA A 41 -6.71 -3.70 2.13
CA ALA A 41 -8.09 -3.24 2.07
C ALA A 41 -8.99 -4.07 2.97
N ASN A 42 -8.77 -5.39 2.99
CA ASN A 42 -9.52 -6.28 3.85
C ASN A 42 -9.25 -5.99 5.33
N GLN A 43 -8.02 -5.64 5.67
CA GLN A 43 -7.67 -5.29 7.05
C GLN A 43 -8.33 -3.98 7.48
N VAL A 44 -8.43 -3.01 6.58
CA VAL A 44 -9.12 -1.73 6.84
C VAL A 44 -10.61 -1.96 7.03
N GLY A 45 -11.22 -2.73 6.13
CA GLY A 45 -12.61 -3.16 6.25
C GLY A 45 -13.67 -2.07 6.10
N ASP A 46 -13.30 -0.88 5.60
CA ASP A 46 -14.21 0.25 5.46
C ASP A 46 -14.07 0.85 4.07
N ALA A 47 -15.10 0.65 3.25
CA ALA A 47 -15.07 1.08 1.85
C ALA A 47 -14.94 2.59 1.69
N ARG A 48 -15.53 3.37 2.60
CA ARG A 48 -15.45 4.83 2.56
C ARG A 48 -14.01 5.29 2.82
N VAL A 49 -13.37 4.70 3.82
CA VAL A 49 -11.96 5.02 4.13
C VAL A 49 -11.07 4.64 2.95
N LEU A 50 -11.31 3.50 2.32
CA LEU A 50 -10.55 3.08 1.16
C LEU A 50 -10.72 4.05 -0.02
N GLN A 51 -11.92 4.55 -0.23
CA GLN A 51 -12.18 5.55 -1.27
C GLN A 51 -11.40 6.83 -0.98
N GLU A 52 -11.36 7.27 0.25
CA GLU A 52 -10.57 8.43 0.66
C GLU A 52 -9.07 8.21 0.40
N CYS A 53 -8.59 7.02 0.69
CA CYS A 53 -7.20 6.67 0.43
C CYS A 53 -6.87 6.73 -1.07
N ILE A 54 -7.76 6.22 -1.92
CA ILE A 54 -7.59 6.27 -3.37
C ILE A 54 -7.53 7.72 -3.84
N GLU A 55 -8.44 8.56 -3.36
CA GLU A 55 -8.46 9.97 -3.75
C GLU A 55 -7.18 10.69 -3.30
N ALA A 56 -6.70 10.39 -2.10
CA ALA A 56 -5.46 10.97 -1.60
C ALA A 56 -4.27 10.53 -2.46
N ALA A 57 -4.23 9.26 -2.84
CA ALA A 57 -3.14 8.72 -3.66
C ALA A 57 -3.11 9.36 -5.05
N ARG A 58 -4.27 9.70 -5.60
CA ARG A 58 -4.36 10.34 -6.92
C ARG A 58 -3.77 11.74 -6.94
N ARG A 59 -3.62 12.36 -5.80
CA ARG A 59 -3.08 13.73 -5.68
C ARG A 59 -1.57 13.77 -5.54
N LEU A 60 -0.92 12.65 -5.66
CA LEU A 60 0.54 12.62 -5.59
C LEU A 60 1.12 13.45 -6.72
N PRO A 61 2.15 14.26 -6.46
CA PRO A 61 2.81 15.00 -7.53
C PRO A 61 3.48 14.02 -8.48
N SER A 62 3.32 14.29 -9.74
CA SER A 62 3.94 13.47 -10.77
C SER A 62 5.31 13.98 -11.15
#